data_d0e259dbbccf35e1912a8f904cf2fa65
#
_entry.id   d0e259dbbccf35e1912a8f904cf2fa65
#
_cell.length_a   1.000
_cell.length_b   1.000
_cell.length_c   1.000
_cell.angle_alpha   90.00
_cell.angle_beta   90.00
_cell.angle_gamma   90.00
#
_symmetry.space_group_name_H-M   'P 1'
#
loop_
_entity.id
_entity.type
_entity.pdbx_description
1 polymer ?
#
loop_
_entity_poly.entity_id
_entity_poly.type
_entity_poly.pdbx_seq_one_letter_code
_entity_poly.pdbx_strand_id
1 'polypeptide(L)'
;PVKMITYVKRYKCIDCNASFSDVNPIAYGDWSFTRTAIFSILNRLKPYNATYASIARMFGVSSTRIMEIFDTFVRIKRHSLPRVLLIDEFHFSRNSKYKYPAILMNFENNLIIDIVESRTHDIMSDYLFKIDLDERKKVEYICTDMSFIFKPLLKTYFPNSTLLVDHFHVTRLINDQLNHTRKRIMRKYAKNKKSREYRLLKHRYKILLKSKNNIDNETFKYDKIMECHVTENMILETLLSFDGELRQAYNAKEEYLIFDQVSKEEVNNSNKRKELNAVIKKFKHTHVEESI
;
A
#
# COMPACT_ATOMS: atom_id res chain seq x y z
N PRO A 1 7.21 -37.71 -9.87
CA PRO A 1 5.88 -38.15 -9.44
C PRO A 1 5.58 -39.56 -9.91
N VAL A 2 4.92 -40.34 -9.07
CA VAL A 2 4.43 -41.68 -9.46
C VAL A 2 3.04 -41.51 -10.07
N LYS A 3 2.83 -42.06 -11.25
CA LYS A 3 1.50 -42.15 -11.90
C LYS A 3 0.94 -43.54 -11.65
N MET A 4 -0.27 -43.61 -11.15
CA MET A 4 -1.02 -44.84 -11.00
C MET A 4 -2.12 -44.91 -12.05
N ILE A 5 -2.27 -46.05 -12.69
CA ILE A 5 -3.37 -46.34 -13.61
C ILE A 5 -4.37 -47.19 -12.82
N THR A 6 -5.59 -46.69 -12.69
CA THR A 6 -6.69 -47.39 -12.01
C THR A 6 -7.82 -47.61 -13.01
N TYR A 7 -8.41 -48.80 -12.95
CA TYR A 7 -9.58 -49.14 -13.77
C TYR A 7 -10.82 -49.00 -12.90
N VAL A 8 -11.74 -48.17 -13.35
CA VAL A 8 -13.01 -47.89 -12.66
C VAL A 8 -14.13 -48.44 -13.53
N LYS A 9 -15.01 -49.26 -12.93
CA LYS A 9 -16.17 -49.78 -13.62
C LYS A 9 -17.18 -48.68 -13.90
N ARG A 10 -17.73 -48.67 -15.09
CA ARG A 10 -18.82 -47.79 -15.50
C ARG A 10 -20.09 -48.59 -15.66
N TYR A 11 -21.15 -48.14 -15.06
CA TYR A 11 -22.46 -48.75 -15.10
C TYR A 11 -23.44 -47.90 -15.87
N LYS A 12 -24.46 -48.54 -16.40
CA LYS A 12 -25.59 -47.86 -17.02
C LYS A 12 -26.87 -48.35 -16.34
N CYS A 13 -27.70 -47.44 -15.90
CA CYS A 13 -28.99 -47.77 -15.33
C CYS A 13 -29.92 -48.37 -16.41
N ILE A 14 -30.56 -49.49 -16.12
CA ILE A 14 -31.45 -50.16 -17.06
C ILE A 14 -32.75 -49.35 -17.22
N ASP A 15 -33.23 -48.70 -16.18
CA ASP A 15 -34.49 -48.00 -16.17
C ASP A 15 -34.43 -46.61 -16.79
N CYS A 16 -33.44 -45.82 -16.47
CA CYS A 16 -33.32 -44.41 -16.90
C CYS A 16 -32.20 -44.14 -17.89
N ASN A 17 -31.39 -45.14 -18.28
CA ASN A 17 -30.23 -45.03 -19.14
C ASN A 17 -29.11 -44.11 -18.61
N ALA A 18 -29.16 -43.57 -17.40
CA ALA A 18 -28.12 -42.78 -16.80
C ALA A 18 -26.86 -43.60 -16.63
N SER A 19 -25.70 -43.00 -16.92
CA SER A 19 -24.37 -43.63 -16.71
C SER A 19 -23.75 -43.10 -15.42
N PHE A 20 -23.18 -44.00 -14.61
CA PHE A 20 -22.40 -43.67 -13.43
C PHE A 20 -21.15 -44.57 -13.36
N SER A 21 -20.13 -44.06 -12.73
CA SER A 21 -18.88 -44.79 -12.50
C SER A 21 -18.76 -45.18 -11.05
N ASP A 22 -18.09 -46.30 -10.80
CA ASP A 22 -17.71 -46.68 -9.46
C ASP A 22 -16.73 -45.68 -8.86
N VAL A 23 -16.70 -45.62 -7.50
CA VAL A 23 -15.79 -44.73 -6.78
C VAL A 23 -14.35 -45.26 -6.93
N ASN A 24 -13.43 -44.38 -7.33
CA ASN A 24 -12.02 -44.72 -7.35
C ASN A 24 -11.49 -44.79 -5.91
N PRO A 25 -11.10 -45.96 -5.40
CA PRO A 25 -10.71 -46.09 -3.98
C PRO A 25 -9.39 -45.40 -3.64
N ILE A 26 -8.60 -45.00 -4.66
CA ILE A 26 -7.28 -44.38 -4.46
C ILE A 26 -7.34 -42.88 -4.60
N ALA A 27 -8.24 -42.37 -5.43
CA ALA A 27 -8.44 -40.95 -5.65
C ALA A 27 -9.18 -40.30 -4.43
N TYR A 28 -8.86 -39.06 -4.14
CA TYR A 28 -9.55 -38.31 -3.10
C TYR A 28 -10.79 -37.61 -3.70
N GLY A 29 -11.97 -38.15 -3.46
CA GLY A 29 -13.22 -37.66 -4.05
C GLY A 29 -13.14 -37.65 -5.59
N ASP A 30 -13.57 -36.57 -6.21
CA ASP A 30 -13.56 -36.40 -7.66
C ASP A 30 -12.19 -35.96 -8.22
N TRP A 31 -11.17 -35.92 -7.38
CA TRP A 31 -9.83 -35.52 -7.78
C TRP A 31 -9.05 -36.67 -8.41
N SER A 32 -8.23 -36.36 -9.40
CA SER A 32 -7.30 -37.33 -9.99
C SER A 32 -6.00 -37.50 -9.15
N PHE A 33 -6.04 -37.14 -7.88
CA PHE A 33 -4.92 -37.20 -6.94
C PHE A 33 -5.28 -38.03 -5.72
N THR A 34 -4.28 -38.69 -5.17
CA THR A 34 -4.42 -39.31 -3.85
C THR A 34 -4.43 -38.22 -2.76
N ARG A 35 -4.99 -38.50 -1.61
CA ARG A 35 -4.95 -37.61 -0.44
C ARG A 35 -3.51 -37.20 -0.07
N THR A 36 -2.57 -38.16 -0.14
CA THR A 36 -1.15 -37.91 0.14
C THR A 36 -0.52 -36.96 -0.87
N ALA A 37 -0.88 -37.07 -2.16
CA ALA A 37 -0.38 -36.16 -3.20
C ALA A 37 -0.89 -34.72 -2.98
N ILE A 38 -2.17 -34.55 -2.64
CA ILE A 38 -2.76 -33.24 -2.31
C ILE A 38 -2.03 -32.63 -1.12
N PHE A 39 -1.83 -33.40 -0.04
CA PHE A 39 -1.12 -32.93 1.14
C PHE A 39 0.34 -32.53 0.82
N SER A 40 1.01 -33.32 0.00
CA SER A 40 2.38 -33.00 -0.44
C SER A 40 2.45 -31.71 -1.27
N ILE A 41 1.47 -31.46 -2.17
CA ILE A 41 1.35 -30.24 -2.94
C ILE A 41 1.19 -29.05 -1.99
N LEU A 42 0.24 -29.12 -1.06
CA LEU A 42 -0.03 -28.05 -0.10
C LEU A 42 1.16 -27.72 0.78
N ASN A 43 1.89 -28.73 1.26
CA ASN A 43 3.09 -28.52 2.06
C ASN A 43 4.22 -27.84 1.27
N ARG A 44 4.34 -28.13 -0.04
CA ARG A 44 5.34 -27.48 -0.90
C ARG A 44 4.98 -26.06 -1.29
N LEU A 45 3.73 -25.65 -1.10
CA LEU A 45 3.28 -24.26 -1.31
C LEU A 45 3.56 -23.34 -0.10
N LYS A 46 3.90 -23.91 1.09
CA LYS A 46 4.16 -23.12 2.31
C LYS A 46 5.35 -22.15 2.22
N PRO A 47 6.52 -22.52 1.62
CA PRO A 47 7.63 -21.59 1.51
C PRO A 47 7.26 -20.33 0.70
N TYR A 48 7.68 -19.15 1.17
CA TYR A 48 7.32 -17.86 0.58
C TYR A 48 7.77 -17.69 -0.90
N ASN A 49 8.80 -18.43 -1.31
CA ASN A 49 9.32 -18.44 -2.69
C ASN A 49 8.68 -19.51 -3.58
N ALA A 50 7.74 -20.30 -3.06
CA ALA A 50 7.02 -21.30 -3.83
C ALA A 50 6.04 -20.59 -4.79
N THR A 51 5.96 -21.09 -6.02
CA THR A 51 4.98 -20.63 -7.00
C THR A 51 4.14 -21.79 -7.50
N TYR A 52 2.90 -21.54 -7.87
CA TYR A 52 2.04 -22.57 -8.48
C TYR A 52 2.72 -23.23 -9.69
N ALA A 53 3.43 -22.43 -10.51
CA ALA A 53 4.15 -22.95 -11.68
C ALA A 53 5.32 -23.87 -11.30
N SER A 54 6.06 -23.58 -10.24
CA SER A 54 7.16 -24.44 -9.79
C SER A 54 6.65 -25.78 -9.25
N ILE A 55 5.57 -25.75 -8.47
CA ILE A 55 4.94 -26.95 -7.93
C ILE A 55 4.28 -27.77 -9.04
N ALA A 56 3.61 -27.11 -9.98
CA ALA A 56 3.00 -27.75 -11.16
C ALA A 56 4.02 -28.58 -11.94
N ARG A 57 5.21 -28.02 -12.20
CA ARG A 57 6.32 -28.75 -12.86
C ARG A 57 6.78 -29.97 -12.06
N MET A 58 6.88 -29.85 -10.72
CA MET A 58 7.30 -30.95 -9.86
C MET A 58 6.32 -32.13 -9.88
N PHE A 59 5.02 -31.85 -9.98
CA PHE A 59 3.96 -32.87 -10.00
C PHE A 59 3.49 -33.27 -11.42
N GLY A 60 3.99 -32.61 -12.47
CA GLY A 60 3.65 -32.89 -13.87
C GLY A 60 2.19 -32.54 -14.21
N VAL A 61 1.69 -31.43 -13.66
CA VAL A 61 0.31 -30.94 -13.85
C VAL A 61 0.31 -29.47 -14.25
N SER A 62 -0.86 -28.91 -14.58
CA SER A 62 -1.00 -27.49 -14.86
C SER A 62 -0.97 -26.63 -13.59
N SER A 63 -0.52 -25.37 -13.71
CA SER A 63 -0.58 -24.41 -12.61
C SER A 63 -2.01 -24.17 -12.14
N THR A 64 -2.98 -24.16 -13.05
CA THR A 64 -4.40 -24.04 -12.72
C THR A 64 -4.86 -25.15 -11.79
N ARG A 65 -4.41 -26.39 -12.04
CA ARG A 65 -4.76 -27.51 -11.17
C ARG A 65 -4.21 -27.38 -9.76
N ILE A 66 -3.00 -26.82 -9.60
CA ILE A 66 -2.44 -26.51 -8.29
C ILE A 66 -3.23 -25.40 -7.58
N MET A 67 -3.66 -24.37 -8.31
CA MET A 67 -4.52 -23.31 -7.78
C MET A 67 -5.86 -23.86 -7.28
N GLU A 68 -6.54 -24.70 -8.08
CA GLU A 68 -7.78 -25.35 -7.68
C GLU A 68 -7.63 -26.17 -6.41
N ILE A 69 -6.53 -26.93 -6.27
CA ILE A 69 -6.23 -27.67 -5.04
C ILE A 69 -6.07 -26.71 -3.86
N PHE A 70 -5.31 -25.61 -4.04
CA PHE A 70 -5.12 -24.63 -3.00
C PHE A 70 -6.44 -24.02 -2.57
N ASP A 71 -7.24 -23.53 -3.52
CA ASP A 71 -8.52 -22.86 -3.24
C ASP A 71 -9.55 -23.82 -2.60
N THR A 72 -9.48 -25.11 -2.90
CA THR A 72 -10.39 -26.11 -2.33
C THR A 72 -10.02 -26.49 -0.90
N PHE A 73 -8.74 -26.72 -0.63
CA PHE A 73 -8.29 -27.34 0.63
C PHE A 73 -7.70 -26.34 1.63
N VAL A 74 -7.32 -25.14 1.20
CA VAL A 74 -6.81 -24.11 2.09
C VAL A 74 -7.92 -23.15 2.50
N ARG A 75 -8.11 -23.02 3.80
CA ARG A 75 -9.00 -22.02 4.41
C ARG A 75 -8.14 -21.10 5.26
N ILE A 76 -7.93 -19.89 4.79
CA ILE A 76 -7.25 -18.86 5.55
C ILE A 76 -8.30 -18.23 6.47
N LYS A 77 -8.12 -18.41 7.78
CA LYS A 77 -8.98 -17.74 8.76
C LYS A 77 -8.38 -16.38 9.08
N ARG A 78 -9.25 -15.37 9.14
CA ARG A 78 -8.90 -14.06 9.65
C ARG A 78 -8.36 -14.17 11.08
N HIS A 79 -7.32 -13.43 11.39
CA HIS A 79 -6.88 -13.23 12.76
C HIS A 79 -7.83 -12.28 13.51
N SER A 80 -7.83 -12.34 14.84
CA SER A 80 -8.60 -11.38 15.65
C SER A 80 -8.05 -9.96 15.46
N LEU A 81 -8.97 -8.98 15.58
CA LEU A 81 -8.59 -7.58 15.47
C LEU A 81 -7.65 -7.18 16.61
N PRO A 82 -6.57 -6.43 16.32
CA PRO A 82 -5.62 -5.96 17.31
C PRO A 82 -6.11 -4.69 18.00
N ARG A 83 -5.45 -4.29 19.08
CA ARG A 83 -5.66 -3.01 19.74
C ARG A 83 -5.35 -1.81 18.83
N VAL A 84 -4.25 -1.92 18.06
CA VAL A 84 -3.84 -0.92 17.07
C VAL A 84 -3.91 -1.54 15.67
N LEU A 85 -4.94 -1.15 14.92
CA LEU A 85 -5.23 -1.66 13.59
C LEU A 85 -4.68 -0.71 12.52
N LEU A 86 -3.89 -1.25 11.60
CA LEU A 86 -3.48 -0.56 10.37
C LEU A 86 -4.40 -1.01 9.23
N ILE A 87 -4.93 -0.06 8.48
CA ILE A 87 -5.70 -0.31 7.25
C ILE A 87 -5.06 0.49 6.13
N ASP A 88 -4.60 -0.22 5.10
CA ASP A 88 -3.95 0.37 3.93
C ASP A 88 -4.45 -0.31 2.65
N GLU A 89 -4.14 0.25 1.50
CA GLU A 89 -4.45 -0.31 0.20
C GLU A 89 -3.21 -0.59 -0.62
N PHE A 90 -3.28 -1.59 -1.49
CA PHE A 90 -2.21 -1.86 -2.44
C PHE A 90 -2.74 -2.15 -3.83
N HIS A 91 -1.95 -1.87 -4.83
CA HIS A 91 -2.29 -2.22 -6.20
C HIS A 91 -1.97 -3.70 -6.44
N PHE A 92 -3.01 -4.51 -6.67
CA PHE A 92 -2.84 -5.95 -6.86
C PHE A 92 -2.50 -6.31 -8.31
N SER A 93 -3.44 -6.09 -9.25
CA SER A 93 -3.26 -6.43 -10.67
C SER A 93 -4.18 -5.61 -11.57
N ARG A 94 -3.69 -5.31 -12.79
CA ARG A 94 -4.51 -4.64 -13.82
C ARG A 94 -5.67 -5.50 -14.33
N ASN A 95 -5.50 -6.82 -14.29
CA ASN A 95 -6.47 -7.81 -14.78
C ASN A 95 -7.42 -8.32 -13.69
N SER A 96 -7.27 -7.87 -12.44
CA SER A 96 -8.18 -8.22 -11.34
C SER A 96 -9.48 -7.44 -11.47
N LYS A 97 -10.60 -8.07 -11.06
CA LYS A 97 -11.91 -7.41 -10.90
C LYS A 97 -11.78 -6.18 -9.99
N TYR A 98 -11.02 -6.31 -8.92
CA TYR A 98 -10.71 -5.24 -7.99
C TYR A 98 -9.21 -4.94 -8.00
N LYS A 99 -8.87 -3.71 -8.38
CA LYS A 99 -7.47 -3.28 -8.55
C LYS A 99 -6.78 -2.94 -7.23
N TYR A 100 -7.56 -2.56 -6.23
CA TYR A 100 -7.09 -2.05 -4.95
C TYR A 100 -7.76 -2.81 -3.79
N PRO A 101 -7.23 -3.96 -3.40
CA PRO A 101 -7.59 -4.61 -2.15
C PRO A 101 -7.19 -3.75 -0.95
N ALA A 102 -7.91 -3.93 0.18
CA ALA A 102 -7.51 -3.37 1.46
C ALA A 102 -6.80 -4.45 2.29
N ILE A 103 -5.72 -4.07 2.94
CA ILE A 103 -4.98 -4.91 3.87
C ILE A 103 -5.24 -4.43 5.29
N LEU A 104 -5.56 -5.37 6.19
CA LEU A 104 -5.68 -5.14 7.62
C LEU A 104 -4.48 -5.76 8.31
N MET A 105 -3.78 -4.99 9.13
CA MET A 105 -2.56 -5.43 9.82
C MET A 105 -2.60 -5.06 11.31
N ASN A 106 -1.95 -5.86 12.12
CA ASN A 106 -1.60 -5.46 13.47
C ASN A 106 -0.35 -4.59 13.43
N PHE A 107 -0.49 -3.33 13.83
CA PHE A 107 0.61 -2.37 13.83
C PHE A 107 1.76 -2.75 14.80
N GLU A 108 1.45 -3.43 15.91
CA GLU A 108 2.43 -3.72 16.96
C GLU A 108 3.41 -4.84 16.56
N ASN A 109 2.97 -5.80 15.75
CA ASN A 109 3.79 -6.97 15.38
C ASN A 109 3.87 -7.22 13.86
N ASN A 110 3.30 -6.32 13.05
CA ASN A 110 3.25 -6.41 11.58
C ASN A 110 2.55 -7.68 11.04
N LEU A 111 1.68 -8.30 11.84
CA LEU A 111 0.91 -9.47 11.40
C LEU A 111 -0.23 -9.02 10.50
N ILE A 112 -0.34 -9.64 9.32
CA ILE A 112 -1.51 -9.47 8.45
C ILE A 112 -2.71 -10.14 9.11
N ILE A 113 -3.74 -9.36 9.38
CA ILE A 113 -5.00 -9.85 9.96
C ILE A 113 -5.87 -10.46 8.87
N ASP A 114 -6.04 -9.71 7.78
CA ASP A 114 -6.79 -10.16 6.62
C ASP A 114 -6.53 -9.27 5.39
N ILE A 115 -6.97 -9.74 4.22
CA ILE A 115 -6.97 -8.97 2.97
C ILE A 115 -8.40 -8.97 2.44
N VAL A 116 -8.98 -7.77 2.32
CA VAL A 116 -10.30 -7.57 1.75
C VAL A 116 -10.18 -7.29 0.25
N GLU A 117 -10.97 -7.95 -0.56
CA GLU A 117 -10.84 -7.93 -2.03
C GLU A 117 -10.92 -6.54 -2.67
N SER A 118 -11.53 -5.56 -1.99
CA SER A 118 -11.61 -4.17 -2.46
C SER A 118 -11.73 -3.19 -1.32
N ARG A 119 -11.18 -1.99 -1.54
CA ARG A 119 -11.32 -0.84 -0.64
C ARG A 119 -12.66 -0.10 -0.77
N THR A 120 -13.54 -0.50 -1.68
CA THR A 120 -14.83 0.20 -1.90
C THR A 120 -15.68 0.15 -0.65
N HIS A 121 -16.50 1.19 -0.45
CA HIS A 121 -17.35 1.35 0.72
C HIS A 121 -18.19 0.11 0.99
N ASP A 122 -18.87 -0.42 -0.04
CA ASP A 122 -19.83 -1.52 0.10
C ASP A 122 -19.13 -2.83 0.55
N ILE A 123 -18.02 -3.18 -0.11
CA ILE A 123 -17.27 -4.39 0.21
C ILE A 123 -16.64 -4.31 1.60
N MET A 124 -16.07 -3.15 1.96
CA MET A 124 -15.51 -2.93 3.29
C MET A 124 -16.61 -2.93 4.37
N SER A 125 -17.78 -2.35 4.08
CA SER A 125 -18.93 -2.35 4.97
C SER A 125 -19.41 -3.77 5.24
N ASP A 126 -19.62 -4.56 4.19
CA ASP A 126 -20.05 -5.97 4.29
C ASP A 126 -19.03 -6.83 5.05
N TYR A 127 -17.75 -6.57 4.84
CA TYR A 127 -16.68 -7.25 5.56
C TYR A 127 -16.68 -6.90 7.04
N LEU A 128 -16.71 -5.61 7.38
CA LEU A 128 -16.66 -5.14 8.76
C LEU A 128 -17.95 -5.50 9.54
N PHE A 129 -19.09 -5.55 8.86
CA PHE A 129 -20.35 -5.96 9.46
C PHE A 129 -20.31 -7.40 9.98
N LYS A 130 -19.61 -8.30 9.29
CA LYS A 130 -19.45 -9.71 9.68
C LYS A 130 -18.55 -9.92 10.90
N ILE A 131 -17.78 -8.90 11.31
CA ILE A 131 -16.94 -8.96 12.50
C ILE A 131 -17.80 -8.63 13.72
N ASP A 132 -17.67 -9.43 14.77
CA ASP A 132 -18.39 -9.23 16.01
C ASP A 132 -18.17 -7.82 16.58
N LEU A 133 -19.25 -7.20 17.10
CA LEU A 133 -19.19 -5.84 17.65
C LEU A 133 -18.24 -5.74 18.84
N ASP A 134 -18.21 -6.78 19.70
CA ASP A 134 -17.36 -6.75 20.89
C ASP A 134 -15.89 -6.92 20.53
N GLU A 135 -15.60 -7.56 19.41
CA GLU A 135 -14.23 -7.57 18.83
C GLU A 135 -13.87 -6.19 18.29
N ARG A 136 -14.75 -5.53 17.53
CA ARG A 136 -14.53 -4.20 16.97
C ARG A 136 -14.37 -3.13 18.06
N LYS A 137 -15.08 -3.23 19.18
CA LYS A 137 -14.95 -2.31 20.33
C LYS A 137 -13.61 -2.37 21.04
N LYS A 138 -12.84 -3.47 20.88
CA LYS A 138 -11.50 -3.62 21.46
C LYS A 138 -10.41 -2.88 20.69
N VAL A 139 -10.72 -2.40 19.49
CA VAL A 139 -9.79 -1.59 18.69
C VAL A 139 -9.77 -0.17 19.25
N GLU A 140 -8.62 0.26 19.78
CA GLU A 140 -8.44 1.59 20.37
C GLU A 140 -7.95 2.61 19.33
N TYR A 141 -7.07 2.18 18.42
CA TYR A 141 -6.48 3.05 17.40
C TYR A 141 -6.57 2.40 16.03
N ILE A 142 -6.91 3.22 15.04
CA ILE A 142 -6.88 2.81 13.63
C ILE A 142 -5.99 3.78 12.87
N CYS A 143 -4.88 3.27 12.33
CA CYS A 143 -4.01 4.02 11.44
C CYS A 143 -4.41 3.73 10.00
N THR A 144 -4.68 4.78 9.22
CA THR A 144 -5.06 4.66 7.81
C THR A 144 -4.54 5.85 7.02
N ASP A 145 -4.59 5.76 5.70
CA ASP A 145 -4.34 6.90 4.84
C ASP A 145 -5.41 8.01 5.04
N MET A 146 -5.19 9.17 4.41
CA MET A 146 -6.16 10.29 4.47
C MET A 146 -7.40 10.06 3.59
N SER A 147 -7.67 8.84 3.13
CA SER A 147 -8.79 8.53 2.25
C SER A 147 -10.12 8.90 2.89
N PHE A 148 -10.87 9.77 2.21
CA PHE A 148 -12.21 10.17 2.63
C PHE A 148 -13.20 8.99 2.68
N ILE A 149 -12.90 7.89 2.00
CA ILE A 149 -13.72 6.68 1.95
C ILE A 149 -13.71 5.97 3.31
N PHE A 150 -12.55 5.81 3.91
CA PHE A 150 -12.41 5.06 5.15
C PHE A 150 -12.91 5.80 6.39
N LYS A 151 -12.71 7.10 6.46
CA LYS A 151 -13.01 7.88 7.68
C LYS A 151 -14.46 7.76 8.19
N PRO A 152 -15.51 7.95 7.37
CA PRO A 152 -16.90 7.77 7.81
C PRO A 152 -17.20 6.32 8.17
N LEU A 153 -16.74 5.38 7.33
CA LEU A 153 -16.95 3.95 7.52
C LEU A 153 -16.35 3.47 8.86
N LEU A 154 -15.09 3.81 9.12
CA LEU A 154 -14.39 3.39 10.33
C LEU A 154 -15.01 3.97 11.59
N LYS A 155 -15.50 5.21 11.57
CA LYS A 155 -16.22 5.80 12.70
C LYS A 155 -17.52 5.06 13.01
N THR A 156 -18.20 4.53 11.99
CA THR A 156 -19.44 3.75 12.17
C THR A 156 -19.16 2.38 12.75
N TYR A 157 -18.14 1.69 12.24
CA TYR A 157 -17.89 0.29 12.63
C TYR A 157 -17.01 0.15 13.89
N PHE A 158 -16.21 1.16 14.23
CA PHE A 158 -15.29 1.16 15.37
C PHE A 158 -15.58 2.34 16.31
N PRO A 159 -16.67 2.26 17.09
CA PRO A 159 -17.18 3.41 17.88
C PRO A 159 -16.20 3.90 18.95
N ASN A 160 -15.34 3.03 19.47
CA ASN A 160 -14.39 3.34 20.53
C ASN A 160 -13.01 3.75 20.01
N SER A 161 -12.79 3.69 18.69
CA SER A 161 -11.44 3.90 18.14
C SER A 161 -11.12 5.37 17.88
N THR A 162 -9.86 5.72 18.07
CA THR A 162 -9.27 6.97 17.61
C THR A 162 -8.62 6.75 16.25
N LEU A 163 -9.05 7.52 15.24
CA LEU A 163 -8.46 7.47 13.91
C LEU A 163 -7.16 8.27 13.87
N LEU A 164 -6.10 7.62 13.45
CA LEU A 164 -4.78 8.19 13.22
C LEU A 164 -4.51 8.26 11.71
N VAL A 165 -3.90 9.35 11.28
CA VAL A 165 -3.48 9.50 9.88
C VAL A 165 -2.06 9.01 9.75
N ASP A 166 -1.78 8.22 8.72
CA ASP A 166 -0.42 7.79 8.41
C ASP A 166 0.43 8.99 7.99
N HIS A 167 1.47 9.24 8.76
CA HIS A 167 2.46 10.28 8.54
C HIS A 167 3.08 10.25 7.13
N PHE A 168 3.34 9.07 6.58
CA PHE A 168 3.90 8.94 5.23
C PHE A 168 3.00 9.61 4.17
N HIS A 169 1.69 9.42 4.27
CA HIS A 169 0.73 10.02 3.36
C HIS A 169 0.68 11.55 3.49
N VAL A 170 0.79 12.08 4.70
CA VAL A 170 0.87 13.54 4.91
C VAL A 170 2.13 14.11 4.27
N THR A 171 3.28 13.52 4.54
CA THR A 171 4.56 13.95 3.94
C THR A 171 4.52 13.86 2.41
N ARG A 172 3.92 12.82 1.87
CA ARG A 172 3.72 12.67 0.43
C ARG A 172 2.87 13.79 -0.15
N LEU A 173 1.73 14.13 0.46
CA LEU A 173 0.88 15.23 0.01
C LEU A 173 1.62 16.56 -0.01
N ILE A 174 2.38 16.87 1.03
CA ILE A 174 3.19 18.10 1.09
C ILE A 174 4.22 18.13 -0.03
N ASN A 175 4.92 17.02 -0.27
CA ASN A 175 5.87 16.91 -1.37
C ASN A 175 5.21 17.04 -2.75
N ASP A 176 4.00 16.48 -2.92
CA ASP A 176 3.25 16.59 -4.16
C ASP A 176 2.81 18.04 -4.43
N GLN A 177 2.39 18.80 -3.40
CA GLN A 177 2.07 20.21 -3.51
C GLN A 177 3.29 21.07 -3.83
N LEU A 178 4.41 20.85 -3.17
CA LEU A 178 5.68 21.51 -3.52
C LEU A 178 6.06 21.24 -4.98
N ASN A 179 5.92 20.00 -5.43
CA ASN A 179 6.21 19.62 -6.80
C ASN A 179 5.21 20.22 -7.80
N HIS A 180 3.95 20.39 -7.40
CA HIS A 180 2.94 21.07 -8.20
C HIS A 180 3.29 22.56 -8.38
N THR A 181 3.65 23.26 -7.31
CA THR A 181 4.14 24.64 -7.33
C THR A 181 5.37 24.77 -8.23
N ARG A 182 6.36 23.89 -8.07
CA ARG A 182 7.54 23.83 -8.94
C ARG A 182 7.16 23.69 -10.43
N LYS A 183 6.25 22.78 -10.77
CA LYS A 183 5.79 22.56 -12.16
C LYS A 183 5.11 23.79 -12.72
N ARG A 184 4.32 24.50 -11.92
CA ARG A 184 3.65 25.75 -12.31
C ARG A 184 4.68 26.85 -12.60
N ILE A 185 5.67 27.02 -11.74
CA ILE A 185 6.76 27.98 -11.93
C ILE A 185 7.60 27.61 -13.16
N MET A 186 7.94 26.33 -13.33
CA MET A 186 8.67 25.85 -14.50
C MET A 186 7.96 26.19 -15.81
N ARG A 187 6.62 26.22 -15.84
CA ARG A 187 5.83 26.62 -17.02
C ARG A 187 6.05 28.08 -17.42
N LYS A 188 6.38 28.98 -16.48
CA LYS A 188 6.74 30.38 -16.78
C LYS A 188 7.94 30.46 -17.73
N TYR A 189 8.88 29.49 -17.62
CA TYR A 189 10.09 29.40 -18.44
C TYR A 189 9.96 28.49 -19.67
N ALA A 190 8.76 27.96 -19.96
CA ALA A 190 8.55 26.95 -21.01
C ALA A 190 8.78 27.47 -22.42
N LYS A 191 8.75 28.80 -22.65
CA LYS A 191 9.07 29.45 -23.94
C LYS A 191 10.53 29.20 -24.35
N ASN A 192 11.46 29.13 -23.37
CA ASN A 192 12.86 28.80 -23.61
C ASN A 192 13.25 27.55 -22.77
N LYS A 193 13.01 26.36 -23.33
CA LYS A 193 13.34 25.07 -22.65
C LYS A 193 14.84 24.83 -22.47
N LYS A 194 15.70 25.65 -23.11
CA LYS A 194 17.15 25.61 -22.95
C LYS A 194 17.62 26.54 -21.82
N SER A 195 16.76 27.41 -21.28
CA SER A 195 17.12 28.29 -20.17
C SER A 195 17.60 27.48 -18.94
N ARG A 196 18.48 28.11 -18.19
CA ARG A 196 19.05 27.52 -16.95
C ARG A 196 17.95 27.20 -15.94
N GLU A 197 16.99 28.12 -15.76
CA GLU A 197 15.85 28.00 -14.86
C GLU A 197 15.00 26.80 -15.22
N TYR A 198 14.56 26.66 -16.48
CA TYR A 198 13.74 25.54 -16.92
C TYR A 198 14.47 24.20 -16.71
N ARG A 199 15.75 24.13 -17.08
CA ARG A 199 16.55 22.89 -16.96
C ARG A 199 16.77 22.51 -15.51
N LEU A 200 17.08 23.44 -14.61
CA LEU A 200 17.25 23.17 -13.18
C LEU A 200 15.94 22.71 -12.55
N LEU A 201 14.82 23.44 -12.76
CA LEU A 201 13.51 23.05 -12.25
C LEU A 201 13.07 21.69 -12.78
N LYS A 202 13.46 21.30 -13.98
CA LYS A 202 13.10 20.02 -14.59
C LYS A 202 13.96 18.85 -14.10
N HIS A 203 15.27 19.04 -13.97
CA HIS A 203 16.21 17.94 -13.78
C HIS A 203 16.78 17.84 -12.35
N ARG A 204 16.71 18.92 -11.55
CA ARG A 204 17.24 18.96 -10.18
C ARG A 204 16.15 19.02 -9.09
N TYR A 205 14.90 18.87 -9.46
CA TYR A 205 13.74 18.98 -8.55
C TYR A 205 13.79 18.02 -7.36
N LYS A 206 14.44 16.87 -7.48
CA LYS A 206 14.56 15.91 -6.38
C LYS A 206 15.23 16.50 -5.14
N ILE A 207 16.08 17.51 -5.33
CA ILE A 207 16.75 18.23 -4.23
C ILE A 207 15.69 18.98 -3.37
N LEU A 208 14.68 19.59 -4.01
CA LEU A 208 13.57 20.25 -3.29
C LEU A 208 12.76 19.29 -2.41
N LEU A 209 12.70 17.99 -2.79
CA LEU A 209 11.94 16.98 -2.04
C LEU A 209 12.74 16.35 -0.90
N LYS A 210 14.04 16.53 -0.85
CA LYS A 210 14.86 16.11 0.30
C LYS A 210 14.56 16.97 1.52
N SER A 211 14.67 16.38 2.72
CA SER A 211 14.73 17.16 3.95
C SER A 211 16.04 17.99 3.96
N LYS A 212 16.00 19.18 4.52
CA LYS A 212 17.16 20.07 4.67
C LYS A 212 18.34 19.37 5.33
N ASN A 213 18.08 18.52 6.32
CA ASN A 213 19.11 17.74 7.02
C ASN A 213 19.81 16.71 6.12
N ASN A 214 19.20 16.32 5.00
CA ASN A 214 19.72 15.34 4.06
C ASN A 214 20.34 16.00 2.80
N ILE A 215 20.46 17.32 2.79
CA ILE A 215 21.12 18.07 1.71
C ILE A 215 22.63 18.03 1.93
N ASP A 216 23.37 17.59 0.93
CA ASP A 216 24.82 17.55 0.94
C ASP A 216 25.40 18.97 0.76
N ASN A 217 26.09 19.46 1.80
CA ASN A 217 26.73 20.78 1.83
C ASN A 217 28.24 20.74 1.59
N GLU A 218 28.85 19.54 1.57
CA GLU A 218 30.29 19.38 1.62
C GLU A 218 30.85 18.87 0.29
N THR A 219 30.13 17.99 -0.41
CA THR A 219 30.63 17.34 -1.62
C THR A 219 30.38 18.21 -2.84
N PHE A 220 31.46 18.73 -3.43
CA PHE A 220 31.40 19.45 -4.70
C PHE A 220 31.38 18.47 -5.88
N LYS A 221 30.35 18.58 -6.74
CA LYS A 221 30.19 17.80 -7.99
C LYS A 221 29.98 18.73 -9.17
N TYR A 222 30.57 18.40 -10.32
CA TYR A 222 30.36 19.18 -11.54
C TYR A 222 28.89 19.02 -12.00
N ASP A 223 28.16 20.13 -12.04
CA ASP A 223 26.80 20.17 -12.58
C ASP A 223 26.78 20.72 -14.00
N LYS A 224 26.32 19.90 -14.96
CA LYS A 224 26.24 20.25 -16.38
C LYS A 224 25.27 21.40 -16.72
N ILE A 225 24.35 21.75 -15.81
CA ILE A 225 23.40 22.85 -16.04
C ILE A 225 23.93 24.16 -15.44
N MET A 226 24.63 24.03 -14.30
CA MET A 226 25.29 25.15 -13.63
C MET A 226 26.64 25.47 -14.26
N GLU A 227 27.22 24.51 -15.01
CA GLU A 227 28.55 24.60 -15.67
C GLU A 227 29.73 24.86 -14.69
N CYS A 228 29.53 24.44 -13.43
CA CYS A 228 30.55 24.59 -12.38
C CYS A 228 30.45 23.49 -11.33
N HIS A 229 31.41 23.39 -10.43
CA HIS A 229 31.37 22.52 -9.27
C HIS A 229 30.49 23.14 -8.18
N VAL A 230 29.48 22.43 -7.75
CA VAL A 230 28.48 22.90 -6.77
C VAL A 230 28.11 21.80 -5.80
N THR A 231 27.70 22.19 -4.61
CA THR A 231 27.04 21.29 -3.63
C THR A 231 25.55 21.21 -3.90
N GLU A 232 24.87 20.22 -3.29
CA GLU A 232 23.41 20.16 -3.39
C GLU A 232 22.72 21.40 -2.81
N ASN A 233 23.30 21.98 -1.75
CA ASN A 233 22.73 23.20 -1.14
C ASN A 233 22.83 24.41 -2.09
N MET A 234 23.92 24.56 -2.83
CA MET A 234 24.05 25.64 -3.83
C MET A 234 23.00 25.50 -4.94
N ILE A 235 22.71 24.27 -5.38
CA ILE A 235 21.64 24.01 -6.34
C ILE A 235 20.27 24.32 -5.72
N LEU A 236 20.02 23.94 -4.47
CA LEU A 236 18.79 24.22 -3.75
C LEU A 236 18.56 25.74 -3.67
N GLU A 237 19.52 26.51 -3.20
CA GLU A 237 19.38 27.96 -3.07
C GLU A 237 19.16 28.64 -4.45
N THR A 238 19.80 28.13 -5.49
CA THR A 238 19.55 28.59 -6.86
C THR A 238 18.11 28.31 -7.30
N LEU A 239 17.59 27.11 -7.03
CA LEU A 239 16.18 26.77 -7.35
C LEU A 239 15.20 27.67 -6.59
N LEU A 240 15.46 27.92 -5.30
CA LEU A 240 14.61 28.74 -4.46
C LEU A 240 14.70 30.26 -4.78
N SER A 241 15.74 30.68 -5.49
CA SER A 241 15.88 32.09 -5.94
C SER A 241 15.00 32.43 -7.14
N PHE A 242 14.51 31.43 -7.90
CA PHE A 242 13.73 31.67 -9.12
C PHE A 242 12.34 32.22 -8.85
N ASP A 243 11.75 31.91 -7.69
CA ASP A 243 10.40 32.36 -7.37
C ASP A 243 10.15 32.34 -5.86
N GLY A 244 9.62 33.45 -5.33
CA GLY A 244 9.33 33.58 -3.89
C GLY A 244 8.30 32.57 -3.38
N GLU A 245 7.34 32.18 -4.23
CA GLU A 245 6.34 31.17 -3.87
C GLU A 245 6.96 29.77 -3.75
N LEU A 246 7.95 29.43 -4.59
CA LEU A 246 8.67 28.16 -4.45
C LEU A 246 9.44 28.10 -3.13
N ARG A 247 10.07 29.21 -2.73
CA ARG A 247 10.75 29.31 -1.43
C ARG A 247 9.78 29.16 -0.26
N GLN A 248 8.61 29.81 -0.33
CA GLN A 248 7.58 29.67 0.70
C GLN A 248 7.09 28.23 0.83
N ALA A 249 6.77 27.57 -0.30
CA ALA A 249 6.33 26.18 -0.32
C ALA A 249 7.41 25.22 0.22
N TYR A 250 8.69 25.47 -0.09
CA TYR A 250 9.79 24.70 0.47
C TYR A 250 9.91 24.90 1.98
N ASN A 251 9.85 26.14 2.47
CA ASN A 251 9.91 26.44 3.90
C ASN A 251 8.74 25.78 4.65
N ALA A 252 7.54 25.77 4.06
CA ALA A 252 6.39 25.07 4.60
C ALA A 252 6.64 23.58 4.82
N LYS A 253 7.23 22.94 3.81
CA LYS A 253 7.61 21.53 3.91
C LYS A 253 8.61 21.31 5.05
N GLU A 254 9.64 22.15 5.17
CA GLU A 254 10.65 22.01 6.22
C GLU A 254 10.06 22.24 7.62
N GLU A 255 9.21 23.25 7.79
CA GLU A 255 8.53 23.48 9.08
C GLU A 255 7.65 22.28 9.49
N TYR A 256 6.95 21.66 8.52
CA TYR A 256 6.20 20.44 8.81
C TYR A 256 7.12 19.28 9.23
N LEU A 257 8.26 19.08 8.55
CA LEU A 257 9.20 18.01 8.88
C LEU A 257 9.82 18.20 10.28
N ILE A 258 10.09 19.46 10.67
CA ILE A 258 10.56 19.79 12.03
C ILE A 258 9.45 19.47 13.04
N PHE A 259 8.21 19.92 12.80
CA PHE A 259 7.06 19.60 13.65
C PHE A 259 6.89 18.08 13.83
N ASP A 260 6.99 17.32 12.74
CA ASP A 260 6.87 15.86 12.78
C ASP A 260 7.97 15.21 13.61
N GLN A 261 9.21 15.68 13.48
CA GLN A 261 10.34 15.17 14.25
C GLN A 261 10.19 15.47 15.75
N VAL A 262 9.88 16.72 16.10
CA VAL A 262 9.65 17.14 17.50
C VAL A 262 8.46 16.39 18.09
N SER A 263 7.41 16.15 17.30
CA SER A 263 6.22 15.43 17.76
C SER A 263 6.47 13.95 18.07
N LYS A 264 7.54 13.35 17.57
CA LYS A 264 7.97 12.00 17.95
C LYS A 264 8.67 11.95 19.30
N GLU A 265 9.30 13.04 19.70
CA GLU A 265 10.08 13.14 20.93
C GLU A 265 9.25 13.57 22.15
N GLU A 266 8.14 14.30 21.93
CA GLU A 266 7.28 14.82 23.02
C GLU A 266 5.97 14.02 23.19
N VAL A 267 5.64 13.69 24.44
CA VAL A 267 4.42 12.93 24.80
C VAL A 267 3.18 13.84 24.98
N ASN A 268 3.31 15.17 24.97
CA ASN A 268 2.22 16.09 25.37
C ASN A 268 1.38 16.61 24.18
N ASN A 269 0.16 16.06 24.02
CA ASN A 269 -0.76 16.31 22.91
C ASN A 269 -1.35 17.75 22.82
N SER A 270 -1.40 18.51 23.92
CA SER A 270 -2.05 19.84 23.93
C SER A 270 -1.21 20.91 23.21
N ASN A 271 0.11 20.86 23.34
CA ASN A 271 1.01 21.78 22.66
C ASN A 271 1.14 21.47 21.16
N LYS A 272 1.15 20.20 20.77
CA LYS A 272 1.24 19.75 19.38
C LYS A 272 0.13 20.30 18.49
N ARG A 273 -1.11 20.35 19.00
CA ARG A 273 -2.25 20.91 18.25
C ARG A 273 -2.11 22.41 18.03
N LYS A 274 -1.54 23.14 19.00
CA LYS A 274 -1.28 24.59 18.88
C LYS A 274 -0.17 24.86 17.85
N GLU A 275 0.89 24.09 17.89
CA GLU A 275 2.01 24.21 16.95
C GLU A 275 1.60 23.85 15.51
N LEU A 276 0.85 22.75 15.32
CA LEU A 276 0.29 22.39 14.01
C LEU A 276 -0.61 23.51 13.49
N ASN A 277 -1.49 24.07 14.33
CA ASN A 277 -2.35 25.18 13.93
C ASN A 277 -1.55 26.46 13.61
N ALA A 278 -0.41 26.69 14.25
CA ALA A 278 0.49 27.80 13.94
C ALA A 278 1.16 27.61 12.57
N VAL A 279 1.61 26.38 12.26
CA VAL A 279 2.13 26.02 10.94
C VAL A 279 1.04 26.21 9.89
N ILE A 280 -0.15 25.66 10.08
CA ILE A 280 -1.28 25.81 9.15
C ILE A 280 -1.62 27.28 8.92
N LYS A 281 -1.66 28.12 9.98
CA LYS A 281 -1.93 29.57 9.87
C LYS A 281 -0.90 30.31 9.02
N LYS A 282 0.39 29.94 9.09
CA LYS A 282 1.44 30.56 8.28
C LYS A 282 1.23 30.31 6.79
N PHE A 283 0.56 29.22 6.43
CA PHE A 283 0.36 28.80 5.04
C PHE A 283 -1.04 29.06 4.50
N LYS A 284 -1.93 29.70 5.29
CA LYS A 284 -3.31 30.03 4.92
C LYS A 284 -3.48 30.84 3.64
N HIS A 285 -2.43 31.45 3.14
CA HIS A 285 -2.44 32.27 1.90
C HIS A 285 -1.63 31.63 0.75
N THR A 286 -1.15 30.44 0.92
CA THR A 286 -0.50 29.67 -0.15
C THR A 286 -1.47 28.59 -0.65
N HIS A 287 -1.42 28.20 -1.93
CA HIS A 287 -2.27 27.13 -2.51
C HIS A 287 -2.12 25.75 -1.81
N VAL A 288 -1.42 25.67 -0.69
CA VAL A 288 -1.33 24.51 0.20
C VAL A 288 -2.59 24.36 1.06
N GLU A 289 -3.41 25.41 1.18
CA GLU A 289 -4.63 25.44 2.01
C GLU A 289 -5.69 24.41 1.58
N GLU A 290 -5.77 24.07 0.29
CA GLU A 290 -6.75 23.10 -0.23
C GLU A 290 -6.39 21.63 0.08
N SER A 291 -5.20 21.36 0.68
CA SER A 291 -4.64 20.01 0.82
C SER A 291 -4.43 19.58 2.28
N ILE A 292 -4.64 20.48 3.25
CA ILE A 292 -4.55 20.23 4.69
C ILE A 292 -5.95 20.35 5.31
#